data_6f3563d769a080b5c6586124de12e8d6
#
_entry.id   6f3563d769a080b5c6586124de12e8d6
#
_cell.length_a   1.000
_cell.length_b   1.000
_cell.length_c   1.000
_cell.angle_alpha   90.00
_cell.angle_beta   90.00
_cell.angle_gamma   90.00
#
_symmetry.space_group_name_H-M   'P 1'
#
loop_
_entity.id
_entity.type
_entity.pdbx_description
1 polymer ?
#
loop_
_entity_poly.entity_id
_entity_poly.type
_entity_poly.pdbx_seq_one_letter_code
_entity_poly.pdbx_strand_id
1 'polypeptide(L)'
;MIQESGNYEKALQHLKEYQSQILDTLAVKETMGELCLKLNRHEEAVGVYQDLIKRNPENIAYYQQYLKALQVEDGPDVIAAYQKIQTEYPQSFCAKRLPLDVAQDDAFRTLIDEHLRRNLRKGVPPLFVNLRSLYRDEKKVRVISELVEDYHQNLTSSGYFSAADKEQNLPKEPASALLWTLFYLAQHYDHLRESEKALDFINAAIDHTPTLIELFVTKGRIYKHAGDVLEAVKWMDEAQSLDTADRYINSKCAKYMLRANQIKEAEEICAKFTREGVSAMENLNEMQCMWFQTECALSYQRLEKWGEALKKCHEIDRHFSEIIEDQFDFHTYCMRKMTLRSYVGLLRLEDVLRRHPFYFKAAKCAIEVGKKIFYLGM
;
A
#
# COMPACT_ATOMS: atom_id res chain seq x y z
N MET A 1 20.88 3.32 -21.88
CA MET A 1 22.27 3.05 -22.27
C MET A 1 23.17 4.29 -22.15
N ILE A 2 22.99 5.42 -22.91
CA ILE A 2 23.84 6.62 -22.78
C ILE A 2 23.77 7.21 -21.36
N GLN A 3 22.55 7.33 -20.78
CA GLN A 3 22.36 7.77 -19.40
C GLN A 3 23.04 6.84 -18.38
N GLU A 4 22.97 5.54 -18.60
CA GLU A 4 23.55 4.52 -17.71
C GLU A 4 25.08 4.45 -17.80
N SER A 5 25.66 4.87 -18.94
CA SER A 5 27.13 5.06 -19.06
C SER A 5 27.65 6.31 -18.33
N GLY A 6 26.76 7.09 -17.68
CA GLY A 6 27.13 8.32 -16.97
C GLY A 6 27.26 9.57 -17.86
N ASN A 7 27.11 9.45 -19.18
CA ASN A 7 27.23 10.59 -20.08
C ASN A 7 25.88 11.34 -20.19
N TYR A 8 25.50 12.05 -19.14
CA TYR A 8 24.19 12.72 -19.01
C TYR A 8 24.00 13.84 -20.02
N GLU A 9 25.05 14.59 -20.33
CA GLU A 9 24.99 15.69 -21.31
C GLU A 9 24.64 15.16 -22.71
N LYS A 10 25.35 14.13 -23.17
CA LYS A 10 25.08 13.49 -24.47
C LYS A 10 23.70 12.83 -24.48
N ALA A 11 23.27 12.24 -23.35
CA ALA A 11 21.94 11.65 -23.22
C ALA A 11 20.84 12.70 -23.38
N LEU A 12 20.99 13.87 -22.75
CA LEU A 12 20.03 14.98 -22.84
C LEU A 12 19.98 15.55 -24.25
N GLN A 13 21.14 15.77 -24.87
CA GLN A 13 21.22 16.27 -26.24
C GLN A 13 20.51 15.30 -27.21
N HIS A 14 20.81 14.03 -27.12
CA HIS A 14 20.21 12.99 -27.96
C HIS A 14 18.70 12.90 -27.73
N LEU A 15 18.23 12.99 -26.47
CA LEU A 15 16.80 12.99 -26.16
C LEU A 15 16.08 14.19 -26.77
N LYS A 16 16.67 15.40 -26.70
CA LYS A 16 16.11 16.63 -27.31
C LYS A 16 16.05 16.52 -28.85
N GLU A 17 17.07 15.92 -29.49
CA GLU A 17 17.14 15.73 -30.93
C GLU A 17 16.02 14.82 -31.46
N TYR A 18 15.74 13.71 -30.75
CA TYR A 18 14.81 12.67 -31.20
C TYR A 18 13.46 12.69 -30.50
N GLN A 19 13.18 13.64 -29.60
CA GLN A 19 11.93 13.70 -28.81
C GLN A 19 10.66 13.66 -29.66
N SER A 20 10.68 14.27 -30.85
CA SER A 20 9.52 14.30 -31.76
C SER A 20 9.21 12.94 -32.41
N GLN A 21 10.18 12.03 -32.42
CA GLN A 21 10.05 10.69 -33.00
C GLN A 21 9.65 9.64 -31.93
N ILE A 22 9.74 10.00 -30.64
CA ILE A 22 9.42 9.09 -29.54
C ILE A 22 7.92 9.20 -29.21
N LEU A 23 7.20 8.09 -29.31
CA LEU A 23 5.76 8.05 -29.05
C LEU A 23 5.43 8.25 -27.56
N ASP A 24 6.26 7.75 -26.66
CA ASP A 24 6.09 7.90 -25.20
C ASP A 24 6.59 9.29 -24.74
N THR A 25 5.78 10.29 -24.99
CA THR A 25 6.07 11.68 -24.60
C THR A 25 6.18 11.89 -23.10
N LEU A 26 5.54 11.01 -22.28
CA LEU A 26 5.66 11.06 -20.83
C LEU A 26 7.05 10.63 -20.39
N ALA A 27 7.51 9.45 -20.83
CA ALA A 27 8.85 8.97 -20.52
C ALA A 27 9.96 9.91 -21.00
N VAL A 28 9.74 10.62 -22.13
CA VAL A 28 10.65 11.68 -22.60
C VAL A 28 10.76 12.80 -21.57
N LYS A 29 9.63 13.35 -21.09
CA LYS A 29 9.63 14.44 -20.11
C LYS A 29 10.22 14.00 -18.77
N GLU A 30 9.86 12.83 -18.26
CA GLU A 30 10.41 12.27 -17.02
C GLU A 30 11.93 12.11 -17.10
N THR A 31 12.42 11.50 -18.19
CA THR A 31 13.87 11.33 -18.42
C THR A 31 14.59 12.67 -18.58
N MET A 32 13.95 13.64 -19.25
CA MET A 32 14.52 14.98 -19.39
C MET A 32 14.66 15.67 -18.04
N GLY A 33 13.64 15.61 -17.17
CA GLY A 33 13.69 16.17 -15.82
C GLY A 33 14.81 15.53 -14.98
N GLU A 34 14.94 14.20 -15.02
CA GLU A 34 16.01 13.48 -14.32
C GLU A 34 17.41 13.90 -14.81
N LEU A 35 17.61 14.00 -16.13
CA LEU A 35 18.87 14.41 -16.71
C LEU A 35 19.22 15.84 -16.36
N CYS A 36 18.26 16.77 -16.39
CA CYS A 36 18.45 18.15 -15.98
C CYS A 36 18.92 18.25 -14.52
N LEU A 37 18.30 17.48 -13.60
CA LEU A 37 18.73 17.42 -12.19
C LEU A 37 20.15 16.85 -12.04
N LYS A 38 20.50 15.78 -12.76
CA LYS A 38 21.84 15.20 -12.73
C LYS A 38 22.92 16.12 -13.29
N LEU A 39 22.54 17.02 -14.16
CA LEU A 39 23.42 18.05 -14.76
C LEU A 39 23.40 19.38 -13.99
N ASN A 40 22.68 19.46 -12.86
CA ASN A 40 22.48 20.69 -12.08
C ASN A 40 21.85 21.84 -12.88
N ARG A 41 21.05 21.52 -13.92
CA ARG A 41 20.27 22.47 -14.71
C ARG A 41 18.92 22.72 -14.06
N HIS A 42 18.97 23.39 -12.90
CA HIS A 42 17.81 23.51 -12.00
C HIS A 42 16.62 24.26 -12.63
N GLU A 43 16.88 25.36 -13.34
CA GLU A 43 15.80 26.14 -14.00
C GLU A 43 15.05 25.32 -15.06
N GLU A 44 15.78 24.58 -15.91
CA GLU A 44 15.16 23.70 -16.89
C GLU A 44 14.36 22.57 -16.18
N ALA A 45 14.90 22.00 -15.12
CA ALA A 45 14.23 20.95 -14.35
C ALA A 45 12.92 21.45 -13.72
N VAL A 46 12.91 22.66 -13.14
CA VAL A 46 11.70 23.30 -12.59
C VAL A 46 10.58 23.35 -13.63
N GLY A 47 10.87 23.85 -14.84
CA GLY A 47 9.88 23.94 -15.91
C GLY A 47 9.34 22.58 -16.33
N VAL A 48 10.21 21.57 -16.45
CA VAL A 48 9.81 20.20 -16.81
C VAL A 48 8.92 19.58 -15.73
N TYR A 49 9.26 19.72 -14.44
CA TYR A 49 8.45 19.14 -13.36
C TYR A 49 7.14 19.91 -13.14
N GLN A 50 7.07 21.20 -13.38
CA GLN A 50 5.81 21.95 -13.42
C GLN A 50 4.87 21.39 -14.50
N ASP A 51 5.38 21.13 -15.69
CA ASP A 51 4.61 20.52 -16.78
C ASP A 51 4.12 19.10 -16.41
N LEU A 52 4.95 18.32 -15.72
CA LEU A 52 4.60 16.98 -15.27
C LEU A 52 3.53 17.00 -14.16
N ILE A 53 3.63 17.93 -13.19
CA ILE A 53 2.62 18.16 -12.15
C ILE A 53 1.30 18.61 -12.80
N LYS A 54 1.35 19.52 -13.77
CA LYS A 54 0.16 19.93 -14.52
C LYS A 54 -0.53 18.76 -15.21
N ARG A 55 0.23 17.81 -15.73
CA ARG A 55 -0.32 16.60 -16.37
C ARG A 55 -0.91 15.62 -15.38
N ASN A 56 -0.25 15.41 -14.24
CA ASN A 56 -0.71 14.53 -13.17
C ASN A 56 -0.36 15.10 -11.79
N PRO A 57 -1.26 15.91 -11.19
CA PRO A 57 -1.02 16.53 -9.89
C PRO A 57 -1.11 15.54 -8.70
N GLU A 58 -1.35 14.25 -8.94
CA GLU A 58 -1.39 13.21 -7.89
C GLU A 58 -0.11 12.36 -7.86
N ASN A 59 0.89 12.64 -8.69
CA ASN A 59 2.14 11.90 -8.67
C ASN A 59 3.14 12.51 -7.68
N ILE A 60 3.28 11.86 -6.52
CA ILE A 60 4.19 12.27 -5.42
C ILE A 60 5.64 12.47 -5.90
N ALA A 61 6.13 11.60 -6.81
CA ALA A 61 7.52 11.69 -7.28
C ALA A 61 7.80 13.00 -8.00
N TYR A 62 6.82 13.57 -8.72
CA TYR A 62 7.02 14.85 -9.40
C TYR A 62 7.21 16.01 -8.42
N TYR A 63 6.48 16.01 -7.30
CA TYR A 63 6.65 17.01 -6.25
C TYR A 63 8.04 16.92 -5.60
N GLN A 64 8.49 15.71 -5.30
CA GLN A 64 9.80 15.49 -4.71
C GLN A 64 10.93 15.98 -5.63
N GLN A 65 10.84 15.69 -6.92
CA GLN A 65 11.83 16.16 -7.89
C GLN A 65 11.71 17.66 -8.16
N TYR A 66 10.52 18.22 -8.12
CA TYR A 66 10.28 19.66 -8.22
C TYR A 66 10.94 20.44 -7.08
N LEU A 67 10.81 19.97 -5.83
CA LEU A 67 11.49 20.58 -4.69
C LEU A 67 13.02 20.51 -4.82
N LYS A 68 13.55 19.36 -5.28
CA LYS A 68 14.98 19.24 -5.59
C LYS A 68 15.42 20.23 -6.66
N ALA A 69 14.59 20.44 -7.70
CA ALA A 69 14.88 21.43 -8.74
C ALA A 69 14.86 22.85 -8.20
N LEU A 70 13.97 23.16 -7.25
CA LEU A 70 13.94 24.45 -6.54
C LEU A 70 15.09 24.61 -5.53
N GLN A 71 15.84 23.54 -5.26
CA GLN A 71 16.88 23.50 -4.22
C GLN A 71 16.35 23.83 -2.81
N VAL A 72 15.10 23.43 -2.55
CA VAL A 72 14.44 23.63 -1.25
C VAL A 72 14.34 22.28 -0.54
N GLU A 73 15.04 22.15 0.60
CA GLU A 73 15.14 20.87 1.30
C GLU A 73 14.22 20.80 2.51
N ASP A 74 14.05 21.87 3.28
CA ASP A 74 13.31 21.89 4.54
C ASP A 74 12.62 23.23 4.86
N GLY A 75 11.70 23.19 5.80
CA GLY A 75 11.16 24.34 6.49
C GLY A 75 10.05 25.11 5.77
N PRO A 76 9.90 26.42 6.07
CA PRO A 76 8.82 27.26 5.57
C PRO A 76 8.76 27.38 4.05
N ASP A 77 9.92 27.33 3.39
CA ASP A 77 10.01 27.48 1.93
C ASP A 77 9.39 26.29 1.19
N VAL A 78 9.56 25.07 1.74
CA VAL A 78 8.89 23.87 1.21
C VAL A 78 7.38 23.99 1.34
N ILE A 79 6.90 24.47 2.49
CA ILE A 79 5.47 24.68 2.73
C ILE A 79 4.92 25.72 1.74
N ALA A 80 5.64 26.84 1.54
CA ALA A 80 5.28 27.88 0.59
C ALA A 80 5.22 27.34 -0.86
N ALA A 81 6.19 26.52 -1.26
CA ALA A 81 6.18 25.87 -2.57
C ALA A 81 4.94 24.98 -2.76
N TYR A 82 4.58 24.16 -1.75
CA TYR A 82 3.36 23.35 -1.79
C TYR A 82 2.09 24.19 -1.80
N GLN A 83 2.01 25.28 -1.02
CA GLN A 83 0.87 26.17 -1.01
C GLN A 83 0.63 26.83 -2.37
N LYS A 84 1.70 27.21 -3.07
CA LYS A 84 1.61 27.72 -4.44
C LYS A 84 0.97 26.69 -5.38
N ILE A 85 1.44 25.44 -5.32
CA ILE A 85 0.87 24.37 -6.14
C ILE A 85 -0.57 24.08 -5.73
N GLN A 86 -0.88 24.09 -4.42
CA GLN A 86 -2.24 23.89 -3.92
C GLN A 86 -3.22 24.97 -4.42
N THR A 87 -2.76 26.21 -4.55
CA THR A 87 -3.55 27.30 -5.11
C THR A 87 -3.83 27.06 -6.60
N GLU A 88 -2.85 26.53 -7.34
CA GLU A 88 -2.99 26.21 -8.76
C GLU A 88 -3.83 24.95 -8.99
N TYR A 89 -3.69 23.93 -8.11
CA TYR A 89 -4.42 22.65 -8.18
C TYR A 89 -5.20 22.37 -6.89
N PRO A 90 -6.29 23.10 -6.60
CA PRO A 90 -7.00 23.03 -5.32
C PRO A 90 -7.70 21.68 -5.07
N GLN A 91 -7.87 20.86 -6.09
CA GLN A 91 -8.45 19.51 -5.96
C GLN A 91 -7.41 18.44 -5.68
N SER A 92 -6.12 18.72 -5.88
CA SER A 92 -5.06 17.74 -5.67
C SER A 92 -5.00 17.28 -4.19
N PHE A 93 -5.06 15.97 -4.01
CA PHE A 93 -4.87 15.34 -2.71
C PHE A 93 -3.38 15.43 -2.29
N CYS A 94 -2.46 15.15 -3.22
CA CYS A 94 -1.03 15.20 -2.94
C CYS A 94 -0.56 16.58 -2.49
N ALA A 95 -1.00 17.65 -3.15
CA ALA A 95 -0.65 19.01 -2.78
C ALA A 95 -1.07 19.38 -1.33
N LYS A 96 -2.15 18.75 -0.81
CA LYS A 96 -2.65 18.96 0.56
C LYS A 96 -2.03 18.01 1.57
N ARG A 97 -1.61 16.83 1.12
CA ARG A 97 -1.06 15.79 2.01
C ARG A 97 0.44 15.99 2.28
N LEU A 98 1.21 16.33 1.25
CA LEU A 98 2.67 16.41 1.34
C LEU A 98 3.18 17.47 2.32
N PRO A 99 2.57 18.66 2.48
CA PRO A 99 2.98 19.64 3.49
C PRO A 99 3.00 19.07 4.91
N LEU A 100 2.16 18.08 5.23
CA LEU A 100 2.11 17.45 6.55
C LEU A 100 3.38 16.69 6.92
N ASP A 101 4.15 16.22 5.91
CA ASP A 101 5.40 15.51 6.18
C ASP A 101 6.48 16.45 6.72
N VAL A 102 6.50 17.71 6.29
CA VAL A 102 7.53 18.73 6.64
C VAL A 102 7.08 19.72 7.69
N ALA A 103 5.78 19.99 7.82
CA ALA A 103 5.25 20.92 8.83
C ALA A 103 5.52 20.42 10.25
N GLN A 104 5.77 21.37 11.16
CA GLN A 104 6.02 21.12 12.58
C GLN A 104 5.12 22.03 13.45
N ASP A 105 4.99 21.67 14.70
CA ASP A 105 4.33 22.43 15.77
C ASP A 105 2.94 22.99 15.36
N ASP A 106 2.68 24.28 15.55
CA ASP A 106 1.38 24.93 15.26
C ASP A 106 1.01 24.89 13.78
N ALA A 107 1.99 24.97 12.89
CA ALA A 107 1.74 24.85 11.46
C ALA A 107 1.26 23.42 11.10
N PHE A 108 1.85 22.39 11.72
CA PHE A 108 1.38 21.03 11.55
C PHE A 108 -0.04 20.87 12.12
N ARG A 109 -0.31 21.38 13.33
CA ARG A 109 -1.63 21.29 13.97
C ARG A 109 -2.72 21.90 13.09
N THR A 110 -2.49 23.06 12.51
CA THR A 110 -3.44 23.74 11.62
C THR A 110 -3.70 22.94 10.34
N LEU A 111 -2.64 22.50 9.68
CA LEU A 111 -2.75 21.75 8.42
C LEU A 111 -3.40 20.38 8.61
N ILE A 112 -3.05 19.67 9.70
CA ILE A 112 -3.62 18.34 9.96
C ILE A 112 -5.07 18.42 10.40
N ASP A 113 -5.48 19.46 11.18
CA ASP A 113 -6.87 19.71 11.56
C ASP A 113 -7.74 19.89 10.30
N GLU A 114 -7.35 20.78 9.40
CA GLU A 114 -8.06 20.98 8.13
C GLU A 114 -8.14 19.68 7.29
N HIS A 115 -7.02 18.96 7.18
CA HIS A 115 -6.94 17.72 6.42
C HIS A 115 -7.85 16.64 7.00
N LEU A 116 -7.83 16.43 8.31
CA LEU A 116 -8.67 15.45 9.01
C LEU A 116 -10.15 15.77 8.87
N ARG A 117 -10.59 16.98 9.24
CA ARG A 117 -12.00 17.40 9.17
C ARG A 117 -12.56 17.23 7.77
N ARG A 118 -11.83 17.66 6.76
CA ARG A 118 -12.25 17.53 5.35
C ARG A 118 -12.45 16.07 4.95
N ASN A 119 -11.50 15.20 5.28
CA ASN A 119 -11.53 13.79 4.85
C ASN A 119 -12.52 12.96 5.68
N LEU A 120 -12.68 13.25 6.97
CA LEU A 120 -13.70 12.62 7.83
C LEU A 120 -15.12 13.00 7.40
N ARG A 121 -15.36 14.29 7.08
CA ARG A 121 -16.64 14.75 6.53
C ARG A 121 -16.97 14.08 5.19
N LYS A 122 -15.98 13.93 4.33
CA LYS A 122 -16.13 13.30 3.01
C LYS A 122 -16.26 11.77 3.09
N GLY A 123 -15.83 11.17 4.18
CA GLY A 123 -15.82 9.71 4.35
C GLY A 123 -14.77 9.03 3.47
N VAL A 124 -13.48 9.29 3.72
CA VAL A 124 -12.37 8.70 2.97
C VAL A 124 -11.80 7.48 3.71
N PRO A 125 -12.12 6.23 3.29
CA PRO A 125 -11.73 5.02 4.03
C PRO A 125 -10.21 4.85 4.22
N PRO A 126 -9.34 5.17 3.24
CA PRO A 126 -7.89 5.01 3.38
C PRO A 126 -7.20 6.16 4.15
N LEU A 127 -7.95 7.05 4.83
CA LEU A 127 -7.37 8.23 5.49
C LEU A 127 -6.24 7.87 6.45
N PHE A 128 -6.44 6.88 7.33
CA PHE A 128 -5.41 6.41 8.25
C PHE A 128 -4.15 5.92 7.53
N VAL A 129 -4.32 5.11 6.48
CA VAL A 129 -3.20 4.57 5.69
C VAL A 129 -2.41 5.70 5.02
N ASN A 130 -3.09 6.72 4.53
CA ASN A 130 -2.47 7.88 3.90
C ASN A 130 -1.67 8.74 4.88
N LEU A 131 -2.04 8.73 6.16
CA LEU A 131 -1.36 9.49 7.21
C LEU A 131 -0.33 8.65 7.99
N ARG A 132 -0.24 7.34 7.74
CA ARG A 132 0.58 6.43 8.54
C ARG A 132 2.09 6.78 8.54
N SER A 133 2.61 7.44 7.53
CA SER A 133 4.01 7.89 7.51
C SER A 133 4.31 8.91 8.62
N LEU A 134 3.31 9.71 9.04
CA LEU A 134 3.43 10.71 10.11
C LEU A 134 3.62 10.08 11.49
N TYR A 135 3.22 8.81 11.66
CA TYR A 135 3.32 8.07 12.92
C TYR A 135 4.77 7.68 13.31
N ARG A 136 5.74 8.04 12.49
CA ARG A 136 7.17 7.95 12.84
C ARG A 136 7.62 9.07 13.78
N ASP A 137 6.84 10.14 13.87
CA ASP A 137 7.11 11.32 14.72
C ASP A 137 6.10 11.33 15.88
N GLU A 138 6.58 11.08 17.09
CA GLU A 138 5.75 11.01 18.30
C GLU A 138 5.01 12.33 18.59
N LYS A 139 5.61 13.48 18.25
CA LYS A 139 4.94 14.78 18.44
C LYS A 139 3.71 14.89 17.53
N LYS A 140 3.87 14.49 16.26
CA LYS A 140 2.76 14.48 15.31
C LYS A 140 1.66 13.50 15.74
N VAL A 141 2.04 12.33 16.26
CA VAL A 141 1.08 11.35 16.78
C VAL A 141 0.25 11.95 17.93
N ARG A 142 0.88 12.65 18.87
CA ARG A 142 0.15 13.31 19.99
C ARG A 142 -0.86 14.32 19.49
N VAL A 143 -0.47 15.19 18.55
CA VAL A 143 -1.38 16.19 17.96
C VAL A 143 -2.56 15.50 17.25
N ILE A 144 -2.31 14.43 16.49
CA ILE A 144 -3.37 13.68 15.82
C ILE A 144 -4.30 13.03 16.85
N SER A 145 -3.75 12.40 17.92
CA SER A 145 -4.55 11.77 18.97
C SER A 145 -5.50 12.78 19.63
N GLU A 146 -4.95 13.91 20.09
CA GLU A 146 -5.74 14.99 20.72
C GLU A 146 -6.88 15.44 19.80
N LEU A 147 -6.57 15.76 18.55
CA LEU A 147 -7.59 16.27 17.63
C LEU A 147 -8.70 15.25 17.36
N VAL A 148 -8.36 13.98 17.11
CA VAL A 148 -9.38 12.99 16.74
C VAL A 148 -10.20 12.55 17.95
N GLU A 149 -9.63 12.54 19.16
CA GLU A 149 -10.37 12.33 20.40
C GLU A 149 -11.34 13.48 20.67
N ASP A 150 -10.89 14.74 20.50
CA ASP A 150 -11.75 15.92 20.61
C ASP A 150 -12.90 15.88 19.60
N TYR A 151 -12.63 15.48 18.35
CA TYR A 151 -13.68 15.31 17.35
C TYR A 151 -14.71 14.25 17.76
N HIS A 152 -14.26 13.10 18.26
CA HIS A 152 -15.17 12.07 18.75
C HIS A 152 -16.09 12.58 19.85
N GLN A 153 -15.56 13.27 20.85
CA GLN A 153 -16.34 13.82 21.95
C GLN A 153 -17.33 14.89 21.47
N ASN A 154 -16.88 15.81 20.62
CA ASN A 154 -17.70 16.91 20.12
C ASN A 154 -18.79 16.43 19.15
N LEU A 155 -18.46 15.51 18.23
CA LEU A 155 -19.42 14.93 17.29
C LEU A 155 -20.51 14.14 18.04
N THR A 156 -20.12 13.37 19.05
CA THR A 156 -21.07 12.59 19.88
C THR A 156 -22.02 13.49 20.66
N SER A 157 -21.51 14.56 21.25
CA SER A 157 -22.31 15.45 22.14
C SER A 157 -23.11 16.51 21.39
N SER A 158 -22.58 17.06 20.30
CA SER A 158 -23.15 18.24 19.65
C SER A 158 -23.35 18.11 18.13
N GLY A 159 -22.67 17.18 17.49
CA GLY A 159 -22.67 17.02 16.03
C GLY A 159 -21.75 18.00 15.28
N TYR A 160 -20.75 18.58 15.97
CA TYR A 160 -19.74 19.46 15.39
C TYR A 160 -18.35 18.91 15.68
N PHE A 161 -17.32 19.27 14.89
CA PHE A 161 -15.94 18.89 15.19
C PHE A 161 -15.35 19.65 16.39
N SER A 162 -15.80 20.89 16.63
CA SER A 162 -15.34 21.69 17.75
C SER A 162 -16.46 22.54 18.38
N ALA A 163 -16.25 23.01 19.62
CA ALA A 163 -17.14 23.93 20.26
C ALA A 163 -17.24 25.27 19.50
N ALA A 164 -16.13 25.75 18.96
CA ALA A 164 -16.09 26.98 18.17
C ALA A 164 -16.97 26.91 16.90
N ASP A 165 -17.07 25.75 16.24
CA ASP A 165 -17.95 25.56 15.07
C ASP A 165 -19.42 25.73 15.46
N LYS A 166 -19.80 25.27 16.67
CA LYS A 166 -21.15 25.44 17.22
C LYS A 166 -21.45 26.90 17.58
N GLU A 167 -20.49 27.61 18.18
CA GLU A 167 -20.61 29.03 18.54
C GLU A 167 -20.76 29.93 17.30
N GLN A 168 -20.09 29.55 16.20
CA GLN A 168 -20.19 30.25 14.91
C GLN A 168 -21.44 29.87 14.11
N ASN A 169 -22.33 29.05 14.64
CA ASN A 169 -23.53 28.55 13.96
C ASN A 169 -23.27 27.92 12.58
N LEU A 170 -22.15 27.21 12.44
CA LEU A 170 -21.87 26.45 11.23
C LEU A 170 -22.89 25.30 11.07
N PRO A 171 -23.08 24.76 9.87
CA PRO A 171 -23.94 23.58 9.68
C PRO A 171 -23.38 22.39 10.46
N LYS A 172 -24.26 21.57 11.04
CA LYS A 172 -23.88 20.32 11.70
C LYS A 172 -23.20 19.38 10.71
N GLU A 173 -22.26 18.62 11.22
CA GLU A 173 -21.60 17.58 10.42
C GLU A 173 -22.56 16.44 10.09
N PRO A 174 -22.37 15.75 8.95
CA PRO A 174 -23.16 14.57 8.62
C PRO A 174 -22.90 13.45 9.66
N ALA A 175 -23.88 12.61 9.92
CA ALA A 175 -23.74 11.47 10.83
C ALA A 175 -22.58 10.53 10.46
N SER A 176 -22.25 10.46 9.18
CA SER A 176 -21.09 9.71 8.67
C SER A 176 -19.74 10.26 9.19
N ALA A 177 -19.66 11.54 9.58
CA ALA A 177 -18.43 12.09 10.15
C ALA A 177 -18.05 11.41 11.46
N LEU A 178 -19.03 11.10 12.32
CA LEU A 178 -18.81 10.32 13.53
C LEU A 178 -18.35 8.90 13.20
N LEU A 179 -19.00 8.23 12.26
CA LEU A 179 -18.60 6.89 11.80
C LEU A 179 -17.14 6.85 11.39
N TRP A 180 -16.72 7.76 10.50
CA TRP A 180 -15.35 7.79 10.01
C TRP A 180 -14.33 8.20 11.05
N THR A 181 -14.75 8.99 12.05
CA THR A 181 -13.91 9.33 13.21
C THR A 181 -13.69 8.09 14.09
N LEU A 182 -14.74 7.33 14.40
CA LEU A 182 -14.63 6.06 15.12
C LEU A 182 -13.75 5.05 14.38
N PHE A 183 -13.93 4.94 13.07
CA PHE A 183 -13.13 4.06 12.21
C PHE A 183 -11.64 4.48 12.17
N TYR A 184 -11.36 5.78 12.16
CA TYR A 184 -9.99 6.30 12.23
C TYR A 184 -9.37 5.99 13.60
N LEU A 185 -10.09 6.27 14.70
CA LEU A 185 -9.62 5.97 16.06
C LEU A 185 -9.33 4.49 16.27
N ALA A 186 -10.16 3.60 15.74
CA ALA A 186 -9.90 2.16 15.80
C ALA A 186 -8.57 1.77 15.14
N GLN A 187 -8.28 2.35 13.96
CA GLN A 187 -7.01 2.10 13.27
C GLN A 187 -5.83 2.78 13.95
N HIS A 188 -6.04 3.94 14.52
CA HIS A 188 -5.06 4.71 15.28
C HIS A 188 -4.59 3.91 16.51
N TYR A 189 -5.52 3.44 17.35
CA TYR A 189 -5.19 2.66 18.55
C TYR A 189 -4.65 1.26 18.22
N ASP A 190 -5.13 0.61 17.14
CA ASP A 190 -4.53 -0.62 16.63
C ASP A 190 -3.04 -0.41 16.27
N HIS A 191 -2.72 0.71 15.65
CA HIS A 191 -1.33 1.04 15.33
C HIS A 191 -0.48 1.31 16.57
N LEU A 192 -1.04 1.96 17.58
CA LEU A 192 -0.38 2.21 18.87
C LEU A 192 -0.31 0.96 19.76
N ARG A 193 -0.87 -0.18 19.33
CA ARG A 193 -0.92 -1.44 20.09
C ARG A 193 -1.83 -1.40 21.34
N GLU A 194 -2.77 -0.48 21.37
CA GLU A 194 -3.82 -0.37 22.39
C GLU A 194 -5.07 -1.12 21.89
N SER A 195 -5.00 -2.45 21.86
CA SER A 195 -6.01 -3.30 21.22
C SER A 195 -7.40 -3.19 21.86
N GLU A 196 -7.49 -2.99 23.16
CA GLU A 196 -8.78 -2.81 23.87
C GLU A 196 -9.50 -1.57 23.38
N LYS A 197 -8.85 -0.39 23.41
CA LYS A 197 -9.43 0.84 22.87
C LYS A 197 -9.78 0.74 21.39
N ALA A 198 -8.91 0.08 20.60
CA ALA A 198 -9.19 -0.14 19.19
C ALA A 198 -10.46 -0.97 18.98
N LEU A 199 -10.70 -1.99 19.82
CA LEU A 199 -11.92 -2.81 19.79
C LEU A 199 -13.16 -2.01 20.23
N ASP A 200 -13.04 -1.16 21.25
CA ASP A 200 -14.15 -0.31 21.69
C ASP A 200 -14.62 0.63 20.57
N PHE A 201 -13.70 1.31 19.91
CA PHE A 201 -14.03 2.21 18.80
C PHE A 201 -14.56 1.47 17.57
N ILE A 202 -14.00 0.30 17.21
CA ILE A 202 -14.52 -0.44 16.06
C ILE A 202 -15.90 -1.05 16.35
N ASN A 203 -16.18 -1.46 17.58
CA ASN A 203 -17.49 -1.94 17.99
C ASN A 203 -18.53 -0.80 17.90
N ALA A 204 -18.21 0.38 18.46
CA ALA A 204 -19.06 1.55 18.32
C ALA A 204 -19.34 1.94 16.86
N ALA A 205 -18.34 1.80 15.98
CA ALA A 205 -18.53 2.02 14.55
C ALA A 205 -19.45 0.99 13.90
N ILE A 206 -19.35 -0.30 14.27
CA ILE A 206 -20.23 -1.38 13.80
C ILE A 206 -21.66 -1.15 14.30
N ASP A 207 -21.85 -0.78 15.57
CA ASP A 207 -23.18 -0.45 16.14
C ASP A 207 -23.81 0.73 15.41
N HIS A 208 -23.00 1.71 14.98
CA HIS A 208 -23.48 2.84 14.19
C HIS A 208 -23.88 2.42 12.76
N THR A 209 -23.09 1.56 12.11
CA THR A 209 -23.30 1.17 10.70
C THR A 209 -22.93 -0.30 10.48
N PRO A 210 -23.83 -1.26 10.79
CA PRO A 210 -23.52 -2.68 10.79
C PRO A 210 -23.37 -3.31 9.39
N THR A 211 -23.55 -2.54 8.33
CA THR A 211 -23.43 -3.02 6.94
C THR A 211 -22.12 -2.61 6.26
N LEU A 212 -21.26 -1.85 6.93
CA LEU A 212 -20.00 -1.38 6.37
C LEU A 212 -18.89 -2.44 6.53
N ILE A 213 -18.54 -3.09 5.45
CA ILE A 213 -17.65 -4.25 5.41
C ILE A 213 -16.24 -3.92 5.94
N GLU A 214 -15.73 -2.71 5.66
CA GLU A 214 -14.42 -2.24 6.10
C GLU A 214 -14.25 -2.30 7.63
N LEU A 215 -15.34 -2.18 8.39
CA LEU A 215 -15.32 -2.27 9.85
C LEU A 215 -14.99 -3.70 10.30
N PHE A 216 -15.61 -4.70 9.70
CA PHE A 216 -15.38 -6.12 9.99
C PHE A 216 -13.95 -6.53 9.60
N VAL A 217 -13.49 -6.12 8.42
CA VAL A 217 -12.11 -6.33 7.98
C VAL A 217 -11.11 -5.72 8.97
N THR A 218 -11.41 -4.52 9.47
CA THR A 218 -10.53 -3.83 10.43
C THR A 218 -10.59 -4.50 11.81
N LYS A 219 -11.76 -4.94 12.27
CA LYS A 219 -11.90 -5.69 13.52
C LYS A 219 -11.12 -7.01 13.48
N GLY A 220 -11.22 -7.77 12.39
CA GLY A 220 -10.39 -8.95 12.17
C GLY A 220 -8.89 -8.65 12.19
N ARG A 221 -8.49 -7.49 11.65
CA ARG A 221 -7.09 -7.02 11.69
C ARG A 221 -6.62 -6.70 13.11
N ILE A 222 -7.45 -6.05 13.92
CA ILE A 222 -7.16 -5.73 15.32
C ILE A 222 -6.92 -7.03 16.11
N TYR A 223 -7.83 -8.02 16.03
CA TYR A 223 -7.65 -9.32 16.68
C TYR A 223 -6.38 -10.04 16.22
N LYS A 224 -6.07 -10.00 14.93
CA LYS A 224 -4.80 -10.55 14.42
C LYS A 224 -3.58 -9.87 15.05
N HIS A 225 -3.61 -8.55 15.24
CA HIS A 225 -2.51 -7.81 15.85
C HIS A 225 -2.43 -8.07 17.37
N ALA A 226 -3.56 -8.31 18.02
CA ALA A 226 -3.65 -8.73 19.41
C ALA A 226 -3.20 -10.19 19.64
N GLY A 227 -3.02 -10.98 18.55
CA GLY A 227 -2.59 -12.39 18.63
C GLY A 227 -3.74 -13.39 18.64
N ASP A 228 -4.99 -12.96 18.70
CA ASP A 228 -6.16 -13.84 18.62
C ASP A 228 -6.50 -14.15 17.16
N VAL A 229 -5.91 -15.24 16.67
CA VAL A 229 -6.05 -15.66 15.29
C VAL A 229 -7.45 -16.21 15.00
N LEU A 230 -8.10 -16.83 15.99
CA LEU A 230 -9.41 -17.45 15.81
C LEU A 230 -10.52 -16.38 15.70
N GLU A 231 -10.54 -15.40 16.60
CA GLU A 231 -11.45 -14.27 16.47
C GLU A 231 -11.16 -13.45 15.19
N ALA A 232 -9.88 -13.32 14.81
CA ALA A 232 -9.53 -12.66 13.54
C ALA A 232 -10.14 -13.37 12.32
N VAL A 233 -10.15 -14.70 12.28
CA VAL A 233 -10.80 -15.49 11.22
C VAL A 233 -12.29 -15.25 11.22
N LYS A 234 -12.95 -15.35 12.37
CA LYS A 234 -14.41 -15.18 12.51
C LYS A 234 -14.88 -13.84 11.93
N TRP A 235 -14.20 -12.73 12.27
CA TRP A 235 -14.57 -11.41 11.76
C TRP A 235 -14.24 -11.22 10.28
N MET A 236 -13.20 -11.89 9.77
CA MET A 236 -12.90 -11.90 8.33
C MET A 236 -13.91 -12.73 7.53
N ASP A 237 -14.40 -13.85 8.09
CA ASP A 237 -15.44 -14.67 7.48
C ASP A 237 -16.79 -13.94 7.45
N GLU A 238 -17.11 -13.22 8.52
CA GLU A 238 -18.27 -12.33 8.54
C GLU A 238 -18.19 -11.27 7.42
N ALA A 239 -17.03 -10.60 7.30
CA ALA A 239 -16.80 -9.64 6.20
C ALA A 239 -16.98 -10.27 4.81
N GLN A 240 -16.47 -11.49 4.60
CA GLN A 240 -16.60 -12.22 3.34
C GLN A 240 -18.06 -12.65 3.07
N SER A 241 -18.83 -12.93 4.13
CA SER A 241 -20.24 -13.31 4.01
C SER A 241 -21.12 -12.12 3.60
N LEU A 242 -20.73 -10.88 3.94
CA LEU A 242 -21.44 -9.66 3.51
C LEU A 242 -21.23 -9.34 2.02
N ASP A 243 -20.08 -9.66 1.46
CA ASP A 243 -19.80 -9.55 0.01
C ASP A 243 -18.97 -10.74 -0.47
N THR A 244 -19.67 -11.75 -0.97
CA THR A 244 -19.07 -12.98 -1.50
C THR A 244 -18.39 -12.78 -2.87
N ALA A 245 -18.61 -11.65 -3.54
CA ALA A 245 -18.06 -11.33 -4.86
C ALA A 245 -16.73 -10.56 -4.77
N ASP A 246 -16.36 -10.03 -3.61
CA ASP A 246 -15.12 -9.32 -3.42
C ASP A 246 -13.92 -10.28 -3.30
N ARG A 247 -13.08 -10.31 -4.35
CA ARG A 247 -11.86 -11.13 -4.39
C ARG A 247 -10.81 -10.73 -3.35
N TYR A 248 -10.74 -9.45 -2.99
CA TYR A 248 -9.78 -8.99 -1.98
C TYR A 248 -10.13 -9.53 -0.61
N ILE A 249 -11.40 -9.40 -0.20
CA ILE A 249 -11.89 -9.90 1.09
C ILE A 249 -11.77 -11.43 1.13
N ASN A 250 -12.19 -12.12 0.07
CA ASN A 250 -12.05 -13.57 -0.07
C ASN A 250 -10.59 -14.02 0.14
N SER A 251 -9.63 -13.41 -0.57
CA SER A 251 -8.21 -13.73 -0.41
C SER A 251 -7.68 -13.43 1.00
N LYS A 252 -8.20 -12.38 1.65
CA LYS A 252 -7.83 -12.05 3.03
C LYS A 252 -8.41 -13.07 4.01
N CYS A 253 -9.67 -13.46 3.85
CA CYS A 253 -10.33 -14.49 4.65
C CYS A 253 -9.55 -15.82 4.58
N ALA A 254 -9.29 -16.32 3.37
CA ALA A 254 -8.48 -17.53 3.17
C ALA A 254 -7.09 -17.43 3.82
N LYS A 255 -6.44 -16.28 3.73
CA LYS A 255 -5.15 -16.06 4.37
C LYS A 255 -5.21 -16.12 5.89
N TYR A 256 -6.26 -15.61 6.50
CA TYR A 256 -6.45 -15.68 7.96
C TYR A 256 -6.78 -17.11 8.39
N MET A 257 -7.61 -17.84 7.63
CA MET A 257 -7.90 -19.26 7.86
C MET A 257 -6.62 -20.11 7.82
N LEU A 258 -5.75 -19.89 6.82
CA LEU A 258 -4.44 -20.57 6.74
C LEU A 258 -3.57 -20.29 7.96
N ARG A 259 -3.59 -19.07 8.50
CA ARG A 259 -2.86 -18.71 9.71
C ARG A 259 -3.43 -19.38 10.96
N ALA A 260 -4.72 -19.66 10.97
CA ALA A 260 -5.40 -20.45 11.99
C ALA A 260 -5.33 -21.96 11.74
N ASN A 261 -4.56 -22.41 10.75
CA ASN A 261 -4.41 -23.80 10.34
C ASN A 261 -5.69 -24.48 9.80
N GLN A 262 -6.64 -23.70 9.36
CA GLN A 262 -7.90 -24.11 8.72
C GLN A 262 -7.71 -24.19 7.21
N ILE A 263 -6.98 -25.24 6.76
CA ILE A 263 -6.52 -25.32 5.36
C ILE A 263 -7.67 -25.67 4.42
N LYS A 264 -8.56 -26.58 4.84
CA LYS A 264 -9.73 -27.00 4.03
C LYS A 264 -10.71 -25.86 3.82
N GLU A 265 -11.01 -25.13 4.87
CA GLU A 265 -11.89 -23.97 4.85
C GLU A 265 -11.30 -22.86 3.96
N ALA A 266 -9.99 -22.64 4.03
CA ALA A 266 -9.31 -21.70 3.15
C ALA A 266 -9.38 -22.11 1.67
N GLU A 267 -9.29 -23.42 1.37
CA GLU A 267 -9.45 -23.96 0.03
C GLU A 267 -10.87 -23.74 -0.48
N GLU A 268 -11.90 -24.03 0.33
CA GLU A 268 -13.31 -23.82 0.00
C GLU A 268 -13.62 -22.34 -0.29
N ILE A 269 -13.07 -21.42 0.50
CA ILE A 269 -13.21 -19.97 0.25
C ILE A 269 -12.57 -19.57 -1.07
N CYS A 270 -11.35 -20.06 -1.35
CA CYS A 270 -10.67 -19.79 -2.62
C CYS A 270 -11.38 -20.44 -3.82
N ALA A 271 -12.02 -21.59 -3.63
CA ALA A 271 -12.76 -22.31 -4.69
C ALA A 271 -13.85 -21.45 -5.35
N LYS A 272 -14.42 -20.49 -4.62
CA LYS A 272 -15.43 -19.54 -5.15
C LYS A 272 -14.90 -18.71 -6.34
N PHE A 273 -13.58 -18.61 -6.52
CA PHE A 273 -12.94 -17.83 -7.58
C PHE A 273 -12.04 -18.65 -8.50
N THR A 274 -12.10 -19.98 -8.39
CA THR A 274 -11.39 -20.92 -9.27
C THR A 274 -12.34 -21.51 -10.32
N ARG A 275 -11.81 -22.27 -11.28
CA ARG A 275 -12.60 -22.92 -12.32
C ARG A 275 -13.47 -24.02 -11.73
N GLU A 276 -14.72 -24.11 -12.17
CA GLU A 276 -15.59 -25.23 -11.82
C GLU A 276 -15.04 -26.55 -12.38
N GLY A 277 -15.19 -27.64 -11.61
CA GLY A 277 -14.76 -28.97 -12.01
C GLY A 277 -13.29 -29.28 -11.85
N VAL A 278 -12.47 -28.33 -11.37
CA VAL A 278 -11.05 -28.52 -11.08
C VAL A 278 -10.81 -28.28 -9.59
N SER A 279 -9.86 -29.01 -8.99
CA SER A 279 -9.44 -28.75 -7.62
C SER A 279 -8.96 -27.30 -7.46
N ALA A 280 -9.48 -26.61 -6.44
CA ALA A 280 -9.04 -25.25 -6.14
C ALA A 280 -7.52 -25.17 -5.93
N MET A 281 -6.94 -26.16 -5.25
CA MET A 281 -5.49 -26.28 -5.03
C MET A 281 -4.69 -26.36 -6.35
N GLU A 282 -5.18 -27.18 -7.29
CA GLU A 282 -4.54 -27.36 -8.59
C GLU A 282 -4.64 -26.08 -9.42
N ASN A 283 -5.83 -25.47 -9.49
CA ASN A 283 -6.01 -24.23 -10.23
C ASN A 283 -5.18 -23.07 -9.64
N LEU A 284 -5.09 -22.95 -8.31
CA LEU A 284 -4.22 -21.95 -7.66
C LEU A 284 -2.74 -22.20 -7.95
N ASN A 285 -2.33 -23.46 -8.09
CA ASN A 285 -0.98 -23.82 -8.50
C ASN A 285 -0.70 -23.43 -9.96
N GLU A 286 -1.61 -23.75 -10.88
CA GLU A 286 -1.54 -23.33 -12.29
C GLU A 286 -1.45 -21.82 -12.45
N MET A 287 -2.20 -21.07 -11.64
CA MET A 287 -2.16 -19.60 -11.60
C MET A 287 -0.91 -19.04 -10.89
N GLN A 288 0.01 -19.88 -10.44
CA GLN A 288 1.21 -19.48 -9.68
C GLN A 288 0.88 -18.60 -8.46
N CYS A 289 -0.16 -18.96 -7.70
CA CYS A 289 -0.64 -18.18 -6.56
C CYS A 289 0.29 -18.36 -5.34
N MET A 290 1.48 -17.78 -5.42
CA MET A 290 2.58 -18.00 -4.45
C MET A 290 2.24 -17.55 -3.02
N TRP A 291 1.36 -16.56 -2.84
CA TRP A 291 0.96 -16.17 -1.50
C TRP A 291 0.17 -17.27 -0.80
N PHE A 292 -0.72 -17.96 -1.53
CA PHE A 292 -1.52 -19.06 -1.00
C PHE A 292 -0.63 -20.27 -0.68
N GLN A 293 0.23 -20.66 -1.62
CA GLN A 293 1.20 -21.76 -1.44
C GLN A 293 2.12 -21.51 -0.24
N THR A 294 2.62 -20.27 -0.06
CA THR A 294 3.47 -19.91 1.07
C THR A 294 2.73 -20.03 2.40
N GLU A 295 1.50 -19.51 2.51
CA GLU A 295 0.72 -19.58 3.74
C GLU A 295 0.29 -21.03 4.04
N CYS A 296 0.00 -21.85 3.00
CA CYS A 296 -0.22 -23.30 3.14
C CYS A 296 1.02 -24.03 3.67
N ALA A 297 2.20 -23.79 3.09
CA ALA A 297 3.44 -24.39 3.56
C ALA A 297 3.67 -24.11 5.05
N LEU A 298 3.51 -22.86 5.46
CA LEU A 298 3.66 -22.45 6.87
C LEU A 298 2.58 -23.05 7.78
N SER A 299 1.35 -23.24 7.27
CA SER A 299 0.28 -23.91 8.00
C SER A 299 0.59 -25.39 8.20
N TYR A 300 1.00 -26.10 7.15
CA TYR A 300 1.42 -27.49 7.23
C TYR A 300 2.63 -27.68 8.15
N GLN A 301 3.59 -26.74 8.13
CA GLN A 301 4.74 -26.73 9.04
C GLN A 301 4.29 -26.65 10.51
N ARG A 302 3.33 -25.76 10.85
CA ARG A 302 2.76 -25.64 12.21
C ARG A 302 1.99 -26.88 12.64
N LEU A 303 1.36 -27.58 11.69
CA LEU A 303 0.64 -28.84 11.90
C LEU A 303 1.56 -30.08 11.89
N GLU A 304 2.87 -29.88 11.76
CA GLU A 304 3.87 -30.95 11.67
C GLU A 304 3.68 -31.91 10.48
N LYS A 305 2.97 -31.46 9.46
CA LYS A 305 2.76 -32.19 8.19
C LYS A 305 3.92 -31.88 7.23
N TRP A 306 5.10 -32.42 7.55
CA TRP A 306 6.36 -32.05 6.92
C TRP A 306 6.40 -32.30 5.41
N GLY A 307 5.86 -33.44 4.94
CA GLY A 307 5.79 -33.78 3.52
C GLY A 307 4.96 -32.79 2.71
N GLU A 308 3.78 -32.41 3.23
CA GLU A 308 2.90 -31.42 2.59
C GLU A 308 3.52 -30.03 2.58
N ALA A 309 4.20 -29.65 3.66
CA ALA A 309 4.92 -28.39 3.73
C ALA A 309 6.02 -28.30 2.66
N LEU A 310 6.85 -29.35 2.54
CA LEU A 310 7.90 -29.43 1.52
C LEU A 310 7.32 -29.42 0.10
N LYS A 311 6.22 -30.14 -0.13
CA LYS A 311 5.54 -30.14 -1.43
C LYS A 311 5.18 -28.71 -1.86
N LYS A 312 4.59 -27.91 -0.96
CA LYS A 312 4.26 -26.51 -1.26
C LYS A 312 5.50 -25.63 -1.49
N CYS A 313 6.58 -25.87 -0.78
CA CYS A 313 7.84 -25.19 -1.02
C CYS A 313 8.43 -25.53 -2.40
N HIS A 314 8.35 -26.79 -2.82
CA HIS A 314 8.79 -27.23 -4.16
C HIS A 314 7.91 -26.68 -5.29
N GLU A 315 6.59 -26.58 -5.08
CA GLU A 315 5.71 -25.90 -6.04
C GLU A 315 6.16 -24.47 -6.30
N ILE A 316 6.55 -23.72 -5.25
CA ILE A 316 7.06 -22.35 -5.39
C ILE A 316 8.42 -22.33 -6.10
N ASP A 317 9.36 -23.18 -5.71
CA ASP A 317 10.68 -23.26 -6.37
C ASP A 317 10.53 -23.58 -7.87
N ARG A 318 9.62 -24.48 -8.22
CA ARG A 318 9.30 -24.81 -9.60
C ARG A 318 8.80 -23.63 -10.39
N HIS A 319 7.92 -22.79 -9.83
CA HIS A 319 7.46 -21.56 -10.51
C HIS A 319 8.62 -20.61 -10.83
N PHE A 320 9.58 -20.46 -9.91
CA PHE A 320 10.77 -19.63 -10.17
C PHE A 320 11.69 -20.23 -11.22
N SER A 321 11.78 -21.56 -11.29
CA SER A 321 12.54 -22.26 -12.32
C SER A 321 11.87 -22.13 -13.70
N GLU A 322 10.55 -22.33 -13.77
CA GLU A 322 9.75 -22.15 -14.98
C GLU A 322 9.86 -20.73 -15.55
N ILE A 323 9.86 -19.69 -14.73
CA ILE A 323 10.06 -18.31 -15.18
C ILE A 323 11.41 -18.16 -15.93
N ILE A 324 12.48 -18.79 -15.45
CA ILE A 324 13.80 -18.74 -16.06
C ILE A 324 13.81 -19.55 -17.37
N GLU A 325 13.20 -20.73 -17.38
CA GLU A 325 13.15 -21.62 -18.55
C GLU A 325 12.31 -21.03 -19.68
N ASP A 326 11.15 -20.47 -19.38
CA ASP A 326 10.23 -19.88 -20.36
C ASP A 326 10.79 -18.60 -21.02
N GLN A 327 11.81 -17.99 -20.43
CA GLN A 327 12.43 -16.77 -20.97
C GLN A 327 13.18 -17.02 -22.27
N PHE A 328 13.56 -18.25 -22.59
CA PHE A 328 14.23 -18.56 -23.84
C PHE A 328 13.41 -18.13 -25.08
N ASP A 329 12.13 -18.39 -25.06
CA ASP A 329 11.22 -17.93 -26.12
C ASP A 329 11.07 -16.40 -26.14
N PHE A 330 11.08 -15.77 -24.98
CA PHE A 330 11.05 -14.32 -24.86
C PHE A 330 12.33 -13.65 -25.38
N HIS A 331 13.51 -14.22 -25.17
CA HIS A 331 14.76 -13.76 -25.77
C HIS A 331 14.65 -13.69 -27.30
N THR A 332 14.16 -14.76 -27.92
CA THR A 332 13.96 -14.81 -29.36
C THR A 332 12.93 -13.78 -29.84
N TYR A 333 11.82 -13.61 -29.08
CA TYR A 333 10.80 -12.62 -29.40
C TYR A 333 11.33 -11.19 -29.32
N CYS A 334 12.06 -10.84 -28.27
CA CYS A 334 12.62 -9.51 -28.05
C CYS A 334 13.59 -9.10 -29.14
N MET A 335 14.46 -10.00 -29.55
CA MET A 335 15.39 -9.75 -30.65
C MET A 335 14.65 -9.51 -31.98
N ARG A 336 13.64 -10.31 -32.29
CA ARG A 336 12.85 -10.21 -33.53
C ARG A 336 11.99 -8.93 -33.55
N LYS A 337 11.46 -8.50 -32.41
CA LYS A 337 10.59 -7.32 -32.30
C LYS A 337 11.34 -6.04 -31.90
N MET A 338 12.64 -6.10 -31.74
CA MET A 338 13.51 -4.97 -31.38
C MET A 338 13.09 -4.26 -30.07
N THR A 339 12.57 -5.02 -29.10
CA THR A 339 12.14 -4.50 -27.79
C THR A 339 13.29 -4.50 -26.78
N LEU A 340 14.42 -3.86 -27.14
CA LEU A 340 15.66 -3.89 -26.38
C LEU A 340 15.48 -3.46 -24.91
N ARG A 341 14.66 -2.43 -24.62
CA ARG A 341 14.44 -1.95 -23.27
C ARG A 341 13.81 -3.02 -22.37
N SER A 342 12.76 -3.68 -22.89
CA SER A 342 12.08 -4.76 -22.17
C SER A 342 13.01 -5.96 -21.96
N TYR A 343 13.83 -6.29 -22.96
CA TYR A 343 14.81 -7.36 -22.89
C TYR A 343 15.87 -7.13 -21.81
N VAL A 344 16.47 -5.92 -21.77
CA VAL A 344 17.44 -5.56 -20.73
C VAL A 344 16.79 -5.56 -19.34
N GLY A 345 15.54 -5.10 -19.23
CA GLY A 345 14.78 -5.16 -17.99
C GLY A 345 14.59 -6.59 -17.51
N LEU A 346 14.29 -7.52 -18.41
CA LEU A 346 14.14 -8.94 -18.12
C LEU A 346 15.45 -9.55 -17.61
N LEU A 347 16.56 -9.34 -18.32
CA LEU A 347 17.88 -9.86 -17.90
C LEU A 347 18.25 -9.39 -16.49
N ARG A 348 17.97 -8.12 -16.15
CA ARG A 348 18.19 -7.59 -14.81
C ARG A 348 17.26 -8.21 -13.75
N LEU A 349 16.04 -8.57 -14.15
CA LEU A 349 15.10 -9.29 -13.27
C LEU A 349 15.62 -10.69 -12.97
N GLU A 350 16.16 -11.41 -13.98
CA GLU A 350 16.74 -12.75 -13.80
C GLU A 350 17.84 -12.78 -12.74
N ASP A 351 18.74 -11.81 -12.76
CA ASP A 351 19.84 -11.70 -11.79
C ASP A 351 19.38 -11.61 -10.35
N VAL A 352 18.16 -11.13 -10.11
CA VAL A 352 17.61 -10.88 -8.77
C VAL A 352 16.36 -11.69 -8.45
N LEU A 353 15.86 -12.50 -9.37
CA LEU A 353 14.57 -13.18 -9.29
C LEU A 353 14.41 -13.98 -7.99
N ARG A 354 15.44 -14.77 -7.62
CA ARG A 354 15.42 -15.58 -6.39
C ARG A 354 15.57 -14.78 -5.09
N ARG A 355 15.76 -13.45 -5.16
CA ARG A 355 15.67 -12.56 -3.98
C ARG A 355 14.22 -12.19 -3.64
N HIS A 356 13.25 -12.63 -4.44
CA HIS A 356 11.85 -12.35 -4.22
C HIS A 356 11.37 -12.87 -2.86
N PRO A 357 10.56 -12.10 -2.10
CA PRO A 357 10.12 -12.49 -0.75
C PRO A 357 9.41 -13.85 -0.66
N PHE A 358 8.69 -14.29 -1.68
CA PHE A 358 8.04 -15.59 -1.69
C PHE A 358 9.05 -16.73 -1.82
N TYR A 359 10.08 -16.58 -2.66
CA TYR A 359 11.16 -17.54 -2.73
C TYR A 359 11.89 -17.69 -1.40
N PHE A 360 12.27 -16.55 -0.80
CA PHE A 360 12.91 -16.54 0.51
C PHE A 360 12.08 -17.25 1.60
N LYS A 361 10.77 -16.99 1.66
CA LYS A 361 9.88 -17.62 2.64
C LYS A 361 9.76 -19.13 2.43
N ALA A 362 9.63 -19.58 1.18
CA ALA A 362 9.58 -20.99 0.83
C ALA A 362 10.89 -21.70 1.19
N ALA A 363 12.03 -21.12 0.82
CA ALA A 363 13.36 -21.65 1.15
C ALA A 363 13.57 -21.73 2.67
N LYS A 364 13.20 -20.68 3.42
CA LYS A 364 13.26 -20.66 4.87
C LYS A 364 12.42 -21.79 5.48
N CYS A 365 11.16 -21.93 5.06
CA CYS A 365 10.27 -22.99 5.51
C CYS A 365 10.86 -24.38 5.21
N ALA A 366 11.35 -24.61 4.00
CA ALA A 366 11.96 -25.89 3.59
C ALA A 366 13.19 -26.23 4.45
N ILE A 367 14.06 -25.27 4.75
CA ILE A 367 15.24 -25.47 5.62
C ILE A 367 14.81 -25.80 7.05
N GLU A 368 13.83 -25.11 7.60
CA GLU A 368 13.33 -25.35 8.95
C GLU A 368 12.68 -26.74 9.07
N VAL A 369 11.89 -27.14 8.07
CA VAL A 369 11.29 -28.48 7.99
C VAL A 369 12.35 -29.54 7.82
N GLY A 370 13.33 -29.36 6.94
CA GLY A 370 14.45 -30.30 6.74
C GLY A 370 15.26 -30.52 8.00
N LYS A 371 15.55 -29.46 8.77
CA LYS A 371 16.19 -29.57 10.08
C LYS A 371 15.35 -30.42 11.04
N LYS A 372 14.05 -30.22 11.13
CA LYS A 372 13.14 -30.98 11.98
C LYS A 372 13.12 -32.48 11.63
N ILE A 373 12.98 -32.78 10.33
CA ILE A 373 13.02 -34.19 9.85
C ILE A 373 14.34 -34.83 10.23
N PHE A 374 15.47 -34.15 10.03
CA PHE A 374 16.79 -34.66 10.37
C PHE A 374 16.94 -34.97 11.88
N TYR A 375 16.47 -34.06 12.75
CA TYR A 375 16.52 -34.25 14.20
C TYR A 375 15.54 -35.33 14.73
N LEU A 376 14.43 -35.56 14.00
CA LEU A 376 13.46 -36.61 14.37
C LEU A 376 13.86 -38.01 13.86
N GLY A 377 14.94 -38.12 13.07
CA GLY A 377 15.42 -39.38 12.51
C GLY A 377 14.47 -40.01 11.49
N MET A 378 13.62 -39.17 10.84
CA MET A 378 12.71 -39.61 9.80
C MET A 378 13.35 -39.55 8.41
#